data_fc606118984350ee4f98a02ad91ca714
#
_entry.id   fc606118984350ee4f98a02ad91ca714
#
_cell.length_a   1.000
_cell.length_b   1.000
_cell.length_c   1.000
_cell.angle_alpha   90.00
_cell.angle_beta   90.00
_cell.angle_gamma   90.00
#
_symmetry.space_group_name_H-M   'P 1'
#
loop_
_entity.id
_entity.type
_entity.pdbx_description
1 polymer ?
#
loop_
_entity_poly.entity_id
_entity_poly.type
_entity_poly.pdbx_seq_one_letter_code
_entity_poly.pdbx_strand_id
1 'polypeptide(L)'
;HHQADLLAFCAFFIIGLLIGQITIQFSNFSFGIGNAAGLLMSGIMLGFLRANHPTFGYIPQGALNMVKEFGLMVFMAGVGLSAGAGIGHSLGAVGGQMLIAGVIVSLVPVVICFLFGAYVLRMNRALLFGAIMGARTCAPAMEIISDTARSNIPALGYAGTYAIANVLLTLAGSLIVVLWPGILG
;
A
#
# COMPACT_ATOMS: atom_id res chain seq x y z
N HIS A 1 -20.64 -18.31 -21.20
CA HIS A 1 -19.26 -17.86 -21.21
C HIS A 1 -19.24 -16.38 -20.81
N HIS A 2 -19.03 -16.07 -19.56
CA HIS A 2 -18.76 -14.69 -19.14
C HIS A 2 -17.30 -14.37 -19.53
N GLN A 3 -17.13 -13.62 -20.61
CA GLN A 3 -15.83 -13.08 -20.99
C GLN A 3 -15.43 -12.01 -19.98
N ALA A 4 -14.13 -11.90 -19.70
CA ALA A 4 -13.61 -10.85 -18.83
C ALA A 4 -13.89 -9.47 -19.46
N ASP A 5 -14.50 -8.57 -18.71
CA ASP A 5 -14.74 -7.20 -19.15
C ASP A 5 -13.46 -6.36 -18.98
N LEU A 6 -12.52 -6.61 -19.91
CA LEU A 6 -11.24 -5.88 -19.95
C LEU A 6 -11.43 -4.40 -20.22
N LEU A 7 -12.51 -4.02 -20.94
CA LEU A 7 -12.82 -2.65 -21.28
C LEU A 7 -13.15 -1.85 -20.00
N ALA A 8 -14.04 -2.40 -19.16
CA ALA A 8 -14.37 -1.79 -17.88
C ALA A 8 -13.12 -1.71 -16.99
N PHE A 9 -12.32 -2.77 -16.93
CA PHE A 9 -11.08 -2.78 -16.13
C PHE A 9 -10.11 -1.68 -16.59
N CYS A 10 -9.82 -1.56 -17.88
CA CYS A 10 -8.94 -0.53 -18.42
C CYS A 10 -9.49 0.89 -18.21
N ALA A 11 -10.81 1.07 -18.38
CA ALA A 11 -11.45 2.36 -18.18
C ALA A 11 -11.30 2.81 -16.71
N PHE A 12 -11.57 1.94 -15.75
CA PHE A 12 -11.40 2.27 -14.32
C PHE A 12 -9.94 2.42 -13.93
N PHE A 13 -9.02 1.71 -14.56
CA PHE A 13 -7.59 1.90 -14.37
C PHE A 13 -7.16 3.31 -14.81
N ILE A 14 -7.61 3.77 -16.00
CA ILE A 14 -7.34 5.13 -16.49
C ILE A 14 -7.98 6.18 -15.57
N ILE A 15 -9.23 5.98 -15.16
CA ILE A 15 -9.92 6.88 -14.22
C ILE A 15 -9.13 6.99 -12.91
N GLY A 16 -8.64 5.86 -12.40
CA GLY A 16 -7.82 5.84 -11.19
C GLY A 16 -6.52 6.63 -11.32
N LEU A 17 -5.84 6.52 -12.45
CA LEU A 17 -4.64 7.32 -12.73
C LEU A 17 -4.96 8.81 -12.84
N LEU A 18 -6.08 9.17 -13.47
CA LEU A 18 -6.51 10.57 -13.57
C LEU A 18 -6.86 11.15 -12.20
N ILE A 19 -7.56 10.40 -11.35
CA ILE A 19 -7.83 10.79 -9.96
C ILE A 19 -6.53 10.95 -9.18
N GLY A 20 -5.57 10.05 -9.38
CA GLY A 20 -4.27 10.10 -8.72
C GLY A 20 -3.41 11.31 -9.09
N GLN A 21 -3.63 11.90 -10.26
CA GLN A 21 -2.94 13.12 -10.70
C GLN A 21 -3.54 14.40 -10.14
N ILE A 22 -4.68 14.33 -9.46
CA ILE A 22 -5.29 15.51 -8.85
C ILE A 22 -4.40 15.99 -7.72
N THR A 23 -3.74 17.12 -7.95
CA THR A 23 -2.95 17.85 -6.96
C THR A 23 -3.66 19.15 -6.63
N ILE A 24 -4.00 19.33 -5.35
CA ILE A 24 -4.57 20.57 -4.84
C ILE A 24 -3.40 21.41 -4.32
N GLN A 25 -3.13 22.54 -4.97
CA GLN A 25 -2.11 23.48 -4.54
C GLN A 25 -2.72 24.50 -3.59
N PHE A 26 -2.30 24.45 -2.36
CA PHE A 26 -2.62 25.48 -1.35
C PHE A 26 -1.38 26.35 -1.15
N SER A 27 -1.42 27.58 -1.55
CA SER A 27 -0.40 28.63 -1.39
C SER A 27 1.08 28.20 -1.20
N ASN A 28 1.39 27.37 -0.22
CA ASN A 28 2.73 26.81 0.04
C ASN A 28 2.77 25.27 0.11
N PHE A 29 1.65 24.59 -0.20
CA PHE A 29 1.54 23.13 -0.12
C PHE A 29 0.91 22.55 -1.37
N SER A 30 1.54 21.53 -1.93
CA SER A 30 0.91 20.69 -2.94
C SER A 30 0.47 19.37 -2.27
N PHE A 31 -0.83 19.20 -2.14
CA PHE A 31 -1.42 17.95 -1.68
C PHE A 31 -1.89 17.15 -2.89
N GLY A 32 -1.22 16.03 -3.16
CA GLY A 32 -1.61 15.10 -4.22
C GLY A 32 -2.22 13.82 -3.63
N ILE A 33 -3.32 13.35 -4.21
CA ILE A 33 -3.93 12.05 -3.83
C ILE A 33 -2.95 10.91 -4.11
N GLY A 34 -2.14 11.03 -5.15
CA GLY A 34 -1.18 10.02 -5.57
C GLY A 34 -1.83 8.88 -6.37
N ASN A 35 -1.06 8.33 -7.32
CA ASN A 35 -1.57 7.33 -8.25
C ASN A 35 -2.07 6.05 -7.55
N ALA A 36 -1.42 5.63 -6.46
CA ALA A 36 -1.84 4.44 -5.72
C ALA A 36 -3.21 4.62 -5.06
N ALA A 37 -3.47 5.77 -4.43
CA ALA A 37 -4.75 6.06 -3.81
C ALA A 37 -5.85 6.26 -4.86
N GLY A 38 -5.54 6.93 -5.99
CA GLY A 38 -6.46 7.08 -7.10
C GLY A 38 -6.90 5.74 -7.70
N LEU A 39 -5.96 4.82 -7.91
CA LEU A 39 -6.24 3.46 -8.39
C LEU A 39 -7.05 2.65 -7.38
N LEU A 40 -6.77 2.79 -6.09
CA LEU A 40 -7.56 2.14 -5.03
C LEU A 40 -9.00 2.63 -5.04
N MET A 41 -9.22 3.95 -5.12
CA MET A 41 -10.55 4.54 -5.17
C MET A 41 -11.35 4.07 -6.39
N SER A 42 -10.73 4.07 -7.57
CA SER A 42 -11.38 3.58 -8.79
C SER A 42 -11.69 2.07 -8.72
N GLY A 43 -10.80 1.27 -8.12
CA GLY A 43 -11.02 -0.15 -7.90
C GLY A 43 -12.19 -0.43 -6.96
N ILE A 44 -12.31 0.32 -5.86
CA ILE A 44 -13.46 0.25 -4.94
C ILE A 44 -14.75 0.64 -5.66
N MET A 45 -14.71 1.70 -6.50
CA MET A 45 -15.85 2.15 -7.28
C MET A 45 -16.30 1.08 -8.28
N LEU A 46 -15.37 0.44 -8.98
CA LEU A 46 -15.67 -0.68 -9.86
C LEU A 46 -16.28 -1.86 -9.09
N GLY A 47 -15.73 -2.19 -7.93
CA GLY A 47 -16.27 -3.23 -7.05
C GLY A 47 -17.70 -2.95 -6.58
N PHE A 48 -17.99 -1.70 -6.23
CA PHE A 48 -19.33 -1.26 -5.85
C PHE A 48 -20.32 -1.31 -7.01
N LEU A 49 -19.92 -0.85 -8.20
CA LEU A 49 -20.74 -0.95 -9.41
C LEU A 49 -21.06 -2.38 -9.77
N ARG A 50 -20.07 -3.27 -9.65
CA ARG A 50 -20.26 -4.71 -9.87
C ARG A 50 -21.21 -5.34 -8.86
N ALA A 51 -21.20 -4.90 -7.61
CA ALA A 51 -22.15 -5.40 -6.60
C ALA A 51 -23.60 -5.08 -6.97
N ASN A 52 -23.85 -3.93 -7.60
CA ASN A 52 -25.17 -3.51 -8.05
C ASN A 52 -25.54 -4.06 -9.45
N HIS A 53 -24.55 -4.24 -10.32
CA HIS A 53 -24.72 -4.73 -11.70
C HIS A 53 -23.72 -5.87 -11.97
N PRO A 54 -24.07 -7.14 -11.67
CA PRO A 54 -23.15 -8.29 -11.74
C PRO A 54 -22.55 -8.57 -13.12
N THR A 55 -23.17 -8.08 -14.18
CA THR A 55 -22.70 -8.25 -15.56
C THR A 55 -21.64 -7.22 -15.97
N PHE A 56 -21.57 -6.08 -15.27
CA PHE A 56 -20.62 -5.01 -15.56
C PHE A 56 -19.31 -5.22 -14.83
N GLY A 57 -18.20 -5.09 -15.55
CA GLY A 57 -16.87 -5.23 -14.96
C GLY A 57 -16.55 -6.63 -14.44
N TYR A 58 -17.15 -7.67 -15.02
CA TYR A 58 -16.88 -9.05 -14.62
C TYR A 58 -15.46 -9.44 -15.00
N ILE A 59 -14.66 -9.82 -14.01
CA ILE A 59 -13.33 -10.40 -14.20
C ILE A 59 -13.34 -11.77 -13.52
N PRO A 60 -13.02 -12.87 -14.26
CA PRO A 60 -12.87 -14.20 -13.66
C PRO A 60 -11.80 -14.17 -12.56
N GLN A 61 -12.02 -14.90 -11.48
CA GLN A 61 -11.12 -14.91 -10.33
C GLN A 61 -9.68 -15.29 -10.70
N GLY A 62 -9.53 -16.22 -11.64
CA GLY A 62 -8.20 -16.61 -12.14
C GLY A 62 -7.47 -15.47 -12.85
N ALA A 63 -8.17 -14.67 -13.66
CA ALA A 63 -7.59 -13.51 -14.32
C ALA A 63 -7.23 -12.42 -13.32
N LEU A 64 -8.07 -12.20 -12.29
CA LEU A 64 -7.79 -11.25 -11.22
C LEU A 64 -6.51 -11.62 -10.45
N ASN A 65 -6.38 -12.90 -10.08
CA ASN A 65 -5.20 -13.39 -9.38
C ASN A 65 -3.94 -13.24 -10.23
N MET A 66 -4.01 -13.56 -11.53
CA MET A 66 -2.88 -13.39 -12.44
C MET A 66 -2.44 -11.93 -12.56
N VAL A 67 -3.38 -10.99 -12.74
CA VAL A 67 -3.07 -9.56 -12.81
C VAL A 67 -2.47 -9.05 -11.50
N LYS A 68 -3.00 -9.52 -10.36
CA LYS A 68 -2.50 -9.18 -9.03
C LYS A 68 -1.07 -9.67 -8.83
N GLU A 69 -0.76 -10.94 -9.10
CA GLU A 69 0.58 -11.51 -8.98
C GLU A 69 1.58 -10.82 -9.92
N PHE A 70 1.21 -10.64 -11.17
CA PHE A 70 2.04 -9.95 -12.15
C PHE A 70 2.32 -8.50 -11.74
N GLY A 71 1.28 -7.77 -11.32
CA GLY A 71 1.40 -6.40 -10.84
C GLY A 71 2.32 -6.31 -9.62
N LEU A 72 2.21 -7.26 -8.70
CA LEU A 72 3.07 -7.34 -7.52
C LEU A 72 4.54 -7.59 -7.89
N MET A 73 4.80 -8.53 -8.81
CA MET A 73 6.16 -8.82 -9.29
C MET A 73 6.80 -7.60 -9.96
N VAL A 74 6.07 -6.91 -10.84
CA VAL A 74 6.54 -5.69 -11.52
C VAL A 74 6.80 -4.57 -10.50
N PHE A 75 5.90 -4.39 -9.53
CA PHE A 75 6.08 -3.41 -8.45
C PHE A 75 7.34 -3.70 -7.63
N MET A 76 7.53 -4.95 -7.20
CA MET A 76 8.71 -5.36 -6.42
C MET A 76 10.01 -5.18 -7.22
N ALA A 77 10.00 -5.53 -8.51
CA ALA A 77 11.15 -5.30 -9.40
C ALA A 77 11.46 -3.81 -9.54
N GLY A 78 10.44 -2.96 -9.74
CA GLY A 78 10.60 -1.51 -9.85
C GLY A 78 11.18 -0.89 -8.57
N VAL A 79 10.65 -1.27 -7.41
CA VAL A 79 11.16 -0.83 -6.11
C VAL A 79 12.59 -1.31 -5.88
N GLY A 80 12.89 -2.57 -6.21
CA GLY A 80 14.23 -3.12 -6.07
C GLY A 80 15.26 -2.41 -6.95
N LEU A 81 14.93 -2.14 -8.21
CA LEU A 81 15.80 -1.39 -9.12
C LEU A 81 16.03 0.06 -8.66
N SER A 82 14.95 0.74 -8.23
CA SER A 82 15.04 2.12 -7.73
C SER A 82 15.88 2.21 -6.44
N ALA A 83 15.69 1.27 -5.51
CA ALA A 83 16.49 1.18 -4.31
C ALA A 83 17.95 0.84 -4.62
N GLY A 84 18.19 -0.11 -5.53
CA GLY A 84 19.53 -0.55 -5.92
C GLY A 84 20.38 0.56 -6.54
N ALA A 85 19.78 1.42 -7.35
CA ALA A 85 20.47 2.56 -7.96
C ALA A 85 21.02 3.57 -6.92
N GLY A 86 20.32 3.74 -5.78
CA GLY A 86 20.74 4.64 -4.70
C GLY A 86 21.79 4.06 -3.76
N ILE A 87 21.87 2.74 -3.65
CA ILE A 87 22.73 2.04 -2.68
C ILE A 87 24.22 2.33 -2.91
N GLY A 88 24.67 2.35 -4.17
CA GLY A 88 26.10 2.52 -4.51
C GLY A 88 26.71 3.81 -3.99
N HIS A 89 25.97 4.89 -3.99
CA HIS A 89 26.43 6.19 -3.48
C HIS A 89 26.33 6.33 -1.95
N SER A 90 25.30 5.72 -1.36
CA SER A 90 24.99 5.89 0.07
C SER A 90 25.80 4.97 0.98
N LEU A 91 26.23 3.78 0.52
CA LEU A 91 26.98 2.81 1.34
C LEU A 91 28.40 3.26 1.69
N GLY A 92 29.04 4.07 0.83
CA GLY A 92 30.42 4.49 1.04
C GLY A 92 30.63 5.47 2.19
N ALA A 93 29.66 6.33 2.47
CA ALA A 93 29.80 7.42 3.44
C ALA A 93 29.10 7.14 4.79
N VAL A 94 27.94 6.50 4.81
CA VAL A 94 27.07 6.39 6.01
C VAL A 94 26.40 4.99 6.13
N GLY A 95 26.84 4.01 5.35
CA GLY A 95 26.15 2.73 5.17
C GLY A 95 25.84 1.94 6.44
N GLY A 96 26.78 1.92 7.39
CA GLY A 96 26.57 1.21 8.66
C GLY A 96 25.49 1.84 9.54
N GLN A 97 25.47 3.15 9.63
CA GLN A 97 24.46 3.90 10.41
C GLN A 97 23.07 3.80 9.77
N MET A 98 22.99 3.90 8.44
CA MET A 98 21.73 3.74 7.71
C MET A 98 21.16 2.32 7.85
N LEU A 99 22.02 1.30 7.83
CA LEU A 99 21.58 -0.10 8.06
C LEU A 99 20.97 -0.28 9.45
N ILE A 100 21.67 0.17 10.48
CA ILE A 100 21.19 0.07 11.88
C ILE A 100 19.90 0.87 12.04
N ALA A 101 19.86 2.10 11.56
CA ALA A 101 18.66 2.93 11.60
C ALA A 101 17.48 2.26 10.85
N GLY A 102 17.73 1.70 9.66
CA GLY A 102 16.72 0.98 8.88
C GLY A 102 16.17 -0.23 9.61
N VAL A 103 17.02 -1.03 10.26
CA VAL A 103 16.60 -2.18 11.07
C VAL A 103 15.76 -1.71 12.26
N ILE A 104 16.19 -0.69 12.99
CA ILE A 104 15.44 -0.16 14.15
C ILE A 104 14.06 0.35 13.71
N VAL A 105 14.02 1.24 12.72
CA VAL A 105 12.77 1.83 12.21
C VAL A 105 11.83 0.76 11.63
N SER A 106 12.38 -0.33 11.11
CA SER A 106 11.57 -1.42 10.57
C SER A 106 11.02 -2.35 11.65
N LEU A 107 11.83 -2.76 12.62
CA LEU A 107 11.45 -3.77 13.60
C LEU A 107 10.74 -3.21 14.83
N VAL A 108 11.21 -2.07 15.35
CA VAL A 108 10.67 -1.52 16.60
C VAL A 108 9.17 -1.24 16.53
N PRO A 109 8.62 -0.58 15.49
CA PRO A 109 7.17 -0.36 15.40
C PRO A 109 6.38 -1.67 15.31
N VAL A 110 6.89 -2.67 14.58
CA VAL A 110 6.22 -3.99 14.45
C VAL A 110 6.12 -4.68 15.79
N VAL A 111 7.24 -4.71 16.54
CA VAL A 111 7.28 -5.34 17.87
C VAL A 111 6.35 -4.61 18.85
N ILE A 112 6.40 -3.28 18.88
CA ILE A 112 5.54 -2.48 19.77
C ILE A 112 4.07 -2.69 19.41
N CYS A 113 3.69 -2.60 18.14
CA CYS A 113 2.32 -2.82 17.69
C CYS A 113 1.84 -4.24 17.99
N PHE A 114 2.73 -5.24 17.82
CA PHE A 114 2.40 -6.63 18.14
C PHE A 114 2.16 -6.82 19.64
N LEU A 115 3.06 -6.33 20.48
CA LEU A 115 2.91 -6.43 21.95
C LEU A 115 1.64 -5.70 22.41
N PHE A 116 1.41 -4.50 21.93
CA PHE A 116 0.23 -3.72 22.27
C PHE A 116 -1.06 -4.43 21.82
N GLY A 117 -1.12 -4.88 20.57
CA GLY A 117 -2.29 -5.56 20.03
C GLY A 117 -2.57 -6.92 20.69
N ALA A 118 -1.51 -7.68 21.01
CA ALA A 118 -1.64 -9.01 21.62
C ALA A 118 -1.99 -8.94 23.11
N TYR A 119 -1.34 -8.05 23.87
CA TYR A 119 -1.47 -8.03 25.34
C TYR A 119 -2.49 -7.01 25.83
N VAL A 120 -2.59 -5.85 25.20
CA VAL A 120 -3.51 -4.77 25.62
C VAL A 120 -4.87 -4.93 24.94
N LEU A 121 -4.90 -5.02 23.61
CA LEU A 121 -6.14 -5.15 22.87
C LEU A 121 -6.67 -6.60 22.78
N ARG A 122 -5.83 -7.59 23.11
CA ARG A 122 -6.16 -9.02 23.07
C ARG A 122 -6.78 -9.46 21.73
N MET A 123 -6.26 -8.90 20.65
CA MET A 123 -6.74 -9.19 19.30
C MET A 123 -6.35 -10.60 18.84
N ASN A 124 -7.17 -11.16 17.94
CA ASN A 124 -6.78 -12.39 17.25
C ASN A 124 -5.46 -12.17 16.51
N ARG A 125 -4.49 -13.08 16.69
CA ARG A 125 -3.13 -12.95 16.14
C ARG A 125 -3.13 -12.80 14.61
N ALA A 126 -3.97 -13.54 13.89
CA ALA A 126 -4.05 -13.46 12.45
C ALA A 126 -4.56 -12.07 11.99
N LEU A 127 -5.59 -11.55 12.66
CA LEU A 127 -6.11 -10.20 12.42
C LEU A 127 -5.06 -9.13 12.74
N LEU A 128 -4.33 -9.29 13.84
CA LEU A 128 -3.30 -8.37 14.31
C LEU A 128 -2.13 -8.28 13.32
N PHE A 129 -1.64 -9.42 12.83
CA PHE A 129 -0.59 -9.40 11.81
C PHE A 129 -1.05 -8.73 10.53
N GLY A 130 -2.28 -9.00 10.08
CA GLY A 130 -2.88 -8.29 8.95
C GLY A 130 -2.93 -6.78 9.17
N ALA A 131 -3.37 -6.34 10.34
CA ALA A 131 -3.45 -4.94 10.72
C ALA A 131 -2.06 -4.26 10.74
N ILE A 132 -1.03 -4.92 11.27
CA ILE A 132 0.34 -4.40 11.28
C ILE A 132 0.87 -4.26 9.86
N MET A 133 0.64 -5.24 8.97
CA MET A 133 1.07 -5.17 7.58
C MET A 133 0.30 -4.12 6.79
N GLY A 134 -0.99 -3.92 7.10
CA GLY A 134 -1.78 -2.83 6.53
C GLY A 134 -1.27 -1.46 6.95
N ALA A 135 -0.97 -1.27 8.22
CA ALA A 135 -0.38 -0.04 8.74
C ALA A 135 0.98 0.30 8.11
N ARG A 136 1.72 -0.73 7.67
CA ARG A 136 2.99 -0.58 6.94
C ARG A 136 2.82 -0.54 5.43
N THR A 137 1.62 -0.62 4.92
CA THR A 137 1.30 -0.65 3.48
C THR A 137 2.04 -1.76 2.71
N CYS A 138 2.31 -2.90 3.37
CA CYS A 138 3.09 -4.00 2.84
C CYS A 138 2.18 -5.14 2.35
N ALA A 139 1.69 -5.05 1.12
CA ALA A 139 0.81 -6.06 0.52
C ALA A 139 1.45 -7.45 0.38
N PRO A 140 2.73 -7.60 -0.03
CA PRO A 140 3.36 -8.92 -0.13
C PRO A 140 3.38 -9.69 1.19
N ALA A 141 3.67 -9.00 2.29
CA ALA A 141 3.70 -9.61 3.61
C ALA A 141 2.30 -10.07 4.05
N MET A 142 1.24 -9.36 3.69
CA MET A 142 -0.14 -9.76 3.95
C MET A 142 -0.49 -11.08 3.25
N GLU A 143 -0.04 -11.27 2.00
CA GLU A 143 -0.27 -12.51 1.27
C GLU A 143 0.40 -13.71 1.96
N ILE A 144 1.68 -13.59 2.29
CA ILE A 144 2.43 -14.62 3.00
C ILE A 144 1.74 -15.01 4.31
N ILE A 145 1.24 -14.02 5.06
CA ILE A 145 0.54 -14.27 6.33
C ILE A 145 -0.80 -14.96 6.08
N SER A 146 -1.56 -14.59 5.06
CA SER A 146 -2.84 -15.22 4.72
C SER A 146 -2.66 -16.66 4.30
N ASP A 147 -1.64 -16.95 3.50
CA ASP A 147 -1.29 -18.31 3.07
C ASP A 147 -0.84 -19.17 4.25
N THR A 148 0.00 -18.62 5.12
CA THR A 148 0.48 -19.32 6.33
C THR A 148 -0.66 -19.59 7.30
N ALA A 149 -1.55 -18.63 7.48
CA ALA A 149 -2.73 -18.77 8.34
C ALA A 149 -3.84 -19.63 7.71
N ARG A 150 -3.74 -19.93 6.41
CA ARG A 150 -4.80 -20.59 5.61
C ARG A 150 -6.18 -19.95 5.83
N SER A 151 -6.21 -18.63 5.91
CA SER A 151 -7.40 -17.87 6.29
C SER A 151 -7.36 -16.48 5.69
N ASN A 152 -8.53 -15.91 5.38
CA ASN A 152 -8.68 -14.53 4.92
C ASN A 152 -8.79 -13.51 6.07
N ILE A 153 -8.70 -13.96 7.33
CA ILE A 153 -8.76 -13.06 8.51
C ILE A 153 -7.68 -11.97 8.47
N PRO A 154 -6.41 -12.25 8.09
CA PRO A 154 -5.39 -11.21 7.95
C PRO A 154 -5.78 -10.11 6.96
N ALA A 155 -6.44 -10.46 5.85
CA ALA A 155 -6.86 -9.50 4.85
C ALA A 155 -7.87 -8.47 5.37
N LEU A 156 -8.74 -8.86 6.31
CA LEU A 156 -9.68 -7.94 6.99
C LEU A 156 -8.93 -6.91 7.85
N GLY A 157 -7.94 -7.37 8.62
CA GLY A 157 -7.08 -6.47 9.40
C GLY A 157 -6.29 -5.52 8.52
N TYR A 158 -5.74 -6.04 7.42
CA TYR A 158 -4.99 -5.26 6.44
C TYR A 158 -5.82 -4.14 5.83
N ALA A 159 -7.00 -4.46 5.30
CA ALA A 159 -7.84 -3.50 4.58
C ALA A 159 -8.20 -2.27 5.44
N GLY A 160 -8.58 -2.48 6.69
CA GLY A 160 -8.96 -1.40 7.60
C GLY A 160 -7.80 -0.45 7.93
N THR A 161 -6.64 -1.00 8.26
CA THR A 161 -5.47 -0.21 8.64
C THR A 161 -4.74 0.40 7.45
N TYR A 162 -4.73 -0.26 6.29
CA TYR A 162 -4.10 0.22 5.07
C TYR A 162 -4.66 1.57 4.59
N ALA A 163 -5.99 1.70 4.57
CA ALA A 163 -6.64 2.94 4.13
C ALA A 163 -6.25 4.12 5.03
N ILE A 164 -6.30 3.93 6.35
CA ILE A 164 -5.93 4.95 7.35
C ILE A 164 -4.43 5.28 7.25
N ALA A 165 -3.58 4.25 7.13
CA ALA A 165 -2.14 4.43 7.05
C ALA A 165 -1.73 5.24 5.81
N ASN A 166 -2.34 5.02 4.65
CA ASN A 166 -2.05 5.79 3.44
C ASN A 166 -2.35 7.28 3.63
N VAL A 167 -3.50 7.60 4.23
CA VAL A 167 -3.87 9.00 4.52
C VAL A 167 -2.86 9.62 5.50
N LEU A 168 -2.57 8.92 6.61
CA LEU A 168 -1.64 9.42 7.63
C LEU A 168 -0.23 9.59 7.10
N LEU A 169 0.28 8.65 6.30
CA LEU A 169 1.62 8.72 5.71
C LEU A 169 1.74 9.87 4.72
N THR A 170 0.72 10.12 3.92
CA THR A 170 0.67 11.25 2.99
C THR A 170 0.70 12.58 3.74
N LEU A 171 -0.12 12.69 4.80
CA LEU A 171 -0.13 13.88 5.66
C LEU A 171 1.20 14.05 6.41
N ALA A 172 1.77 12.97 6.95
CA ALA A 172 3.04 13.02 7.67
C ALA A 172 4.19 13.46 6.76
N GLY A 173 4.25 12.97 5.52
CA GLY A 173 5.23 13.40 4.54
C GLY A 173 5.15 14.90 4.27
N SER A 174 3.96 15.42 4.04
CA SER A 174 3.72 16.85 3.83
C SER A 174 4.07 17.68 5.06
N LEU A 175 3.73 17.21 6.26
CA LEU A 175 4.06 17.86 7.53
C LEU A 175 5.58 17.94 7.77
N ILE A 176 6.32 16.87 7.49
CA ILE A 176 7.78 16.85 7.65
C ILE A 176 8.43 17.90 6.76
N VAL A 177 8.02 17.99 5.50
CA VAL A 177 8.56 18.98 4.56
C VAL A 177 8.30 20.39 5.04
N VAL A 178 7.14 20.64 5.65
CA VAL A 178 6.77 21.98 6.16
C VAL A 178 7.46 22.36 7.44
N LEU A 179 7.54 21.42 8.39
CA LEU A 179 8.14 21.67 9.70
C LEU A 179 9.66 21.72 9.65
N TRP A 180 10.28 21.17 8.59
CA TRP A 180 11.71 21.14 8.43
C TRP A 180 12.17 21.75 7.11
N PRO A 181 12.06 23.06 6.91
CA PRO A 181 12.44 23.72 5.66
C PRO A 181 13.93 23.57 5.30
N GLY A 182 14.80 23.17 6.24
CA GLY A 182 16.20 22.89 6.02
C GLY A 182 16.54 21.57 5.31
N ILE A 183 15.55 20.71 5.01
CA ILE A 183 15.79 19.46 4.23
C ILE A 183 15.84 19.75 2.71
N LEU A 184 15.29 20.86 2.26
CA LEU A 184 15.17 21.22 0.84
C LEU A 184 16.17 22.31 0.40
N GLY A 185 17.07 22.74 1.29
CA GLY A 185 18.11 23.74 1.03
C GLY A 185 19.48 23.13 0.73
#